data_c09588fe0aaf933b471fd651a7389ea2
#
_entry.id   c09588fe0aaf933b471fd651a7389ea2
#
_cell.length_a   1.000
_cell.length_b   1.000
_cell.length_c   1.000
_cell.angle_alpha   90.00
_cell.angle_beta   90.00
_cell.angle_gamma   90.00
#
_symmetry.space_group_name_H-M   'P 1'
#
loop_
_entity.id
_entity.type
_entity.pdbx_description
1 polymer ?
#
loop_
_entity_poly.entity_id
_entity_poly.type
_entity_poly.pdbx_seq_one_letter_code
_entity_poly.pdbx_strand_id
1 'polypeptide(L)'
;MTNGYAISSRIGPTLPPALDRTRQLMDKSLPDALVTEYQHLIDSIELPDKDDRHVLAAAIHCRASVIVTLNLGDFPAQILGNYNIEAQHPDDFVLALLENFPDLVADAARTHRMSLKHPAKTLDEYLAELDERGLIKTVVGLRELSAMQREQ
;
A
#
# COMPACT_ATOMS: atom_id res chain seq x y z
N MET A 1 13.07 14.68 2.87
CA MET A 1 12.20 14.20 1.76
C MET A 1 11.21 13.23 2.35
N THR A 2 9.99 13.66 2.57
CA THR A 2 8.91 12.81 3.09
C THR A 2 8.26 12.08 1.91
N ASN A 3 8.52 10.79 1.77
CA ASN A 3 7.77 9.93 0.86
C ASN A 3 6.37 9.75 1.45
N GLY A 4 5.41 10.55 0.96
CA GLY A 4 4.02 10.41 1.35
C GLY A 4 3.36 9.26 0.61
N TYR A 5 2.85 8.29 1.34
CA TYR A 5 1.94 7.25 0.82
C TYR A 5 0.52 7.71 1.08
N ALA A 6 -0.31 7.77 0.04
CA ALA A 6 -1.71 8.16 0.18
C ALA A 6 -2.59 6.93 0.37
N ILE A 7 -3.29 6.85 1.51
CA ILE A 7 -4.39 5.91 1.71
C ILE A 7 -5.68 6.70 1.50
N SER A 8 -6.39 6.39 0.42
CA SER A 8 -7.64 7.08 0.07
C SER A 8 -8.78 6.64 0.98
N SER A 9 -9.38 7.60 1.70
CA SER A 9 -10.68 7.39 2.35
C SER A 9 -11.79 7.91 1.45
N ARG A 10 -12.65 7.03 0.93
CA ARG A 10 -13.90 7.43 0.26
C ARG A 10 -14.78 8.21 1.24
N ILE A 11 -15.08 9.47 0.94
CA ILE A 11 -16.26 10.14 1.49
C ILE A 11 -17.43 9.70 0.62
N GLY A 12 -17.99 8.54 0.91
CA GLY A 12 -19.18 7.97 0.30
C GLY A 12 -20.22 7.70 1.39
N PRO A 13 -21.41 7.17 1.05
CA PRO A 13 -22.48 6.91 2.00
C PRO A 13 -21.94 6.09 3.19
N THR A 14 -22.48 6.35 4.37
CA THR A 14 -22.12 5.78 5.66
C THR A 14 -21.57 4.35 5.57
N LEU A 15 -20.28 4.18 5.87
CA LEU A 15 -19.62 2.87 5.90
C LEU A 15 -20.33 1.96 6.91
N PRO A 16 -20.47 0.66 6.64
CA PRO A 16 -20.91 -0.29 7.66
C PRO A 16 -20.08 -0.14 8.95
N PRO A 17 -20.69 -0.28 10.15
CA PRO A 17 -20.00 0.00 11.42
C PRO A 17 -18.65 -0.73 11.60
N ALA A 18 -18.52 -1.95 11.04
CA ALA A 18 -17.27 -2.71 11.08
C ALA A 18 -16.15 -2.06 10.24
N LEU A 19 -16.48 -1.54 9.07
CA LEU A 19 -15.53 -0.84 8.20
C LEU A 19 -15.16 0.54 8.75
N ASP A 20 -16.11 1.25 9.35
CA ASP A 20 -15.85 2.54 9.98
C ASP A 20 -14.88 2.40 11.18
N ARG A 21 -15.06 1.34 11.99
CA ARG A 21 -14.11 1.01 13.06
C ARG A 21 -12.71 0.71 12.52
N THR A 22 -12.61 -0.05 11.44
CA THR A 22 -11.32 -0.34 10.79
C THR A 22 -10.66 0.93 10.31
N ARG A 23 -11.40 1.81 9.65
CA ARG A 23 -10.93 3.13 9.23
C ARG A 23 -10.39 3.94 10.41
N GLN A 24 -11.16 4.07 11.49
CA GLN A 24 -10.74 4.81 12.68
C GLN A 24 -9.45 4.25 13.30
N LEU A 25 -9.28 2.92 13.30
CA LEU A 25 -8.05 2.30 13.79
C LEU A 25 -6.85 2.60 12.88
N MET A 26 -7.04 2.62 11.57
CA MET A 26 -6.00 2.99 10.61
C MET A 26 -5.60 4.46 10.77
N ASP A 27 -6.57 5.37 10.81
CA ASP A 27 -6.36 6.80 11.01
C ASP A 27 -5.61 7.10 12.32
N LYS A 28 -5.95 6.35 13.38
CA LYS A 28 -5.28 6.47 14.68
C LYS A 28 -3.84 5.93 14.65
N SER A 29 -3.60 4.88 13.89
CA SER A 29 -2.27 4.23 13.80
C SER A 29 -1.30 5.02 12.94
N LEU A 30 -1.80 5.74 11.93
CA LEU A 30 -1.02 6.51 10.96
C LEU A 30 -1.70 7.87 10.70
N PRO A 31 -1.71 8.79 11.68
CA PRO A 31 -2.45 10.05 11.57
C PRO A 31 -1.96 10.92 10.40
N ASP A 32 -0.68 10.82 10.05
CA ASP A 32 -0.09 11.59 8.95
C ASP A 32 -0.36 10.97 7.56
N ALA A 33 -0.99 9.79 7.50
CA ALA A 33 -1.34 9.13 6.24
C ALA A 33 -2.71 9.59 5.69
N LEU A 34 -3.52 10.30 6.51
CA LEU A 34 -4.82 10.79 6.08
C LEU A 34 -4.66 12.05 5.21
N VAL A 35 -5.03 11.94 3.93
CA VAL A 35 -5.08 13.07 3.01
C VAL A 35 -6.48 13.67 3.01
N THR A 36 -6.58 14.96 3.26
CA THR A 36 -7.83 15.73 3.26
C THR A 36 -7.74 16.89 2.28
N GLU A 37 -8.88 17.57 2.00
CA GLU A 37 -8.95 18.79 1.20
C GLU A 37 -8.55 18.67 -0.29
N TYR A 38 -8.53 17.46 -0.84
CA TYR A 38 -8.20 17.17 -2.25
C TYR A 38 -9.42 17.20 -3.20
N GLN A 39 -10.64 17.32 -2.65
CA GLN A 39 -11.92 17.16 -3.40
C GLN A 39 -12.05 18.15 -4.57
N HIS A 40 -11.50 19.35 -4.43
CA HIS A 40 -11.51 20.38 -5.47
C HIS A 40 -10.72 19.99 -6.73
N LEU A 41 -9.85 18.98 -6.67
CA LEU A 41 -9.07 18.48 -7.80
C LEU A 41 -9.83 17.41 -8.60
N ILE A 42 -10.82 16.74 -8.01
CA ILE A 42 -11.46 15.54 -8.59
C ILE A 42 -12.04 15.83 -9.98
N ASP A 43 -12.77 16.97 -10.13
CA ASP A 43 -13.46 17.30 -11.37
C ASP A 43 -12.50 17.67 -12.52
N SER A 44 -11.26 18.03 -12.21
CA SER A 44 -10.22 18.36 -13.19
C SER A 44 -9.42 17.16 -13.71
N ILE A 45 -9.65 15.98 -13.13
CA ILE A 45 -8.91 14.77 -13.44
C ILE A 45 -9.71 13.91 -14.42
N GLU A 46 -9.02 13.41 -15.44
CA GLU A 46 -9.55 12.42 -16.36
C GLU A 46 -8.86 11.08 -16.15
N LEU A 47 -9.62 10.06 -15.77
CA LEU A 47 -9.19 8.67 -15.67
C LEU A 47 -10.19 7.76 -16.39
N PRO A 48 -9.79 6.55 -16.84
CA PRO A 48 -10.69 5.56 -17.42
C PRO A 48 -11.87 5.24 -16.50
N ASP A 49 -11.61 5.01 -15.22
CA ASP A 49 -12.64 4.92 -14.19
C ASP A 49 -12.78 6.27 -13.45
N LYS A 50 -13.98 6.83 -13.55
CA LYS A 50 -14.30 8.10 -12.88
C LYS A 50 -14.33 7.97 -11.36
N ASP A 51 -14.62 6.78 -10.86
CA ASP A 51 -14.66 6.50 -9.42
C ASP A 51 -13.28 6.52 -8.79
N ASP A 52 -12.21 6.34 -9.57
CA ASP A 52 -10.83 6.37 -9.09
C ASP A 52 -10.16 7.76 -9.11
N ARG A 53 -10.85 8.78 -9.65
CA ARG A 53 -10.33 10.17 -9.70
C ARG A 53 -9.93 10.69 -8.32
N HIS A 54 -10.65 10.29 -7.29
CA HIS A 54 -10.35 10.70 -5.91
C HIS A 54 -8.98 10.19 -5.43
N VAL A 55 -8.52 9.02 -5.89
CA VAL A 55 -7.20 8.47 -5.56
C VAL A 55 -6.11 9.33 -6.17
N LEU A 56 -6.22 9.67 -7.45
CA LEU A 56 -5.25 10.54 -8.12
C LEU A 56 -5.29 11.96 -7.56
N ALA A 57 -6.47 12.50 -7.24
CA ALA A 57 -6.61 13.80 -6.59
C ALA A 57 -5.88 13.86 -5.25
N ALA A 58 -6.04 12.84 -4.42
CA ALA A 58 -5.33 12.73 -3.15
C ALA A 58 -3.82 12.63 -3.36
N ALA A 59 -3.36 11.80 -4.31
CA ALA A 59 -1.95 11.64 -4.63
C ALA A 59 -1.31 12.96 -5.10
N ILE A 60 -1.98 13.71 -5.96
CA ILE A 60 -1.52 15.04 -6.41
C ILE A 60 -1.43 16.00 -5.21
N HIS A 61 -2.48 16.04 -4.39
CA HIS A 61 -2.55 16.96 -3.25
C HIS A 61 -1.44 16.73 -2.22
N CYS A 62 -1.18 15.47 -1.87
CA CYS A 62 -0.11 15.12 -0.94
C CYS A 62 1.28 14.99 -1.59
N ARG A 63 1.39 15.23 -2.90
CA ARG A 63 2.64 15.10 -3.68
C ARG A 63 3.25 13.70 -3.58
N ALA A 64 2.40 12.68 -3.63
CA ALA A 64 2.87 11.30 -3.70
C ALA A 64 3.58 11.07 -5.04
N SER A 65 4.62 10.25 -5.03
CA SER A 65 5.33 9.82 -6.24
C SER A 65 4.80 8.49 -6.79
N VAL A 66 4.08 7.72 -5.96
CA VAL A 66 3.61 6.38 -6.31
C VAL A 66 2.17 6.18 -5.84
N ILE A 67 1.35 5.58 -6.70
CA ILE A 67 0.06 4.98 -6.35
C ILE A 67 0.26 3.47 -6.35
N VAL A 68 0.09 2.83 -5.19
CA VAL A 68 0.17 1.37 -5.08
C VAL A 68 -1.22 0.78 -5.30
N THR A 69 -1.38 -0.02 -6.36
CA THR A 69 -2.67 -0.58 -6.76
C THR A 69 -2.52 -1.95 -7.42
N LEU A 70 -3.53 -2.81 -7.23
CA LEU A 70 -3.66 -4.07 -7.99
C LEU A 70 -4.20 -3.82 -9.41
N ASN A 71 -4.88 -2.71 -9.63
CA ASN A 71 -5.54 -2.38 -10.90
C ASN A 71 -4.78 -1.28 -11.65
N LEU A 72 -3.64 -1.65 -12.24
CA LEU A 72 -2.79 -0.72 -12.98
C LEU A 72 -3.48 -0.12 -14.20
N GLY A 73 -4.49 -0.80 -14.77
CA GLY A 73 -5.24 -0.34 -15.94
C GLY A 73 -6.04 0.94 -15.69
N ASP A 74 -6.47 1.19 -14.45
CA ASP A 74 -7.24 2.38 -14.10
C ASP A 74 -6.36 3.63 -13.93
N PHE A 75 -5.03 3.42 -13.85
CA PHE A 75 -4.03 4.47 -13.66
C PHE A 75 -3.00 4.49 -14.79
N PRO A 76 -3.38 4.89 -16.03
CA PRO A 76 -2.47 4.89 -17.18
C PRO A 76 -1.26 5.80 -16.97
N ALA A 77 -0.06 5.29 -17.30
CA ALA A 77 1.19 6.01 -17.13
C ALA A 77 1.23 7.36 -17.87
N GLN A 78 0.55 7.47 -19.02
CA GLN A 78 0.45 8.72 -19.79
C GLN A 78 -0.27 9.82 -19.02
N ILE A 79 -1.28 9.47 -18.23
CA ILE A 79 -2.02 10.43 -17.40
C ILE A 79 -1.21 10.77 -16.16
N LEU A 80 -0.73 9.75 -15.44
CA LEU A 80 0.04 9.91 -14.20
C LEU A 80 1.35 10.69 -14.43
N GLY A 81 1.99 10.50 -15.57
CA GLY A 81 3.24 11.18 -15.93
C GLY A 81 3.11 12.71 -15.94
N ASN A 82 1.93 13.26 -16.21
CA ASN A 82 1.67 14.70 -16.14
C ASN A 82 1.84 15.27 -14.71
N TYR A 83 1.75 14.41 -13.70
CA TYR A 83 1.84 14.76 -12.28
C TYR A 83 3.11 14.23 -11.61
N ASN A 84 4.02 13.61 -12.37
CA ASN A 84 5.20 12.91 -11.85
C ASN A 84 4.85 11.79 -10.85
N ILE A 85 3.77 11.09 -11.12
CA ILE A 85 3.27 9.96 -10.33
C ILE A 85 3.39 8.70 -11.20
N GLU A 86 3.70 7.57 -10.58
CA GLU A 86 3.60 6.26 -11.23
C GLU A 86 2.67 5.32 -10.47
N ALA A 87 2.05 4.37 -11.17
CA ALA A 87 1.30 3.29 -10.54
C ALA A 87 2.18 2.06 -10.44
N GLN A 88 2.23 1.44 -9.27
CA GLN A 88 3.00 0.22 -9.01
C GLN A 88 2.11 -0.88 -8.43
N HIS A 89 2.37 -2.12 -8.87
CA HIS A 89 1.77 -3.28 -8.22
C HIS A 89 2.33 -3.42 -6.79
N PRO A 90 1.51 -3.83 -5.79
CA PRO A 90 1.97 -3.96 -4.40
C PRO A 90 3.22 -4.83 -4.24
N ASP A 91 3.33 -5.92 -5.00
CA ASP A 91 4.48 -6.82 -4.95
C ASP A 91 5.77 -6.14 -5.44
N ASP A 92 5.70 -5.37 -6.53
CA ASP A 92 6.85 -4.62 -7.05
C ASP A 92 7.27 -3.51 -6.08
N PHE A 93 6.29 -2.84 -5.49
CA PHE A 93 6.53 -1.79 -4.51
C PHE A 93 7.22 -2.32 -3.25
N VAL A 94 6.71 -3.41 -2.67
CA VAL A 94 7.31 -4.01 -1.47
C VAL A 94 8.66 -4.63 -1.77
N LEU A 95 8.85 -5.25 -2.95
CA LEU A 95 10.14 -5.76 -3.38
C LEU A 95 11.19 -4.64 -3.45
N ALA A 96 10.86 -3.50 -4.05
CA ALA A 96 11.76 -2.35 -4.10
C ALA A 96 12.14 -1.83 -2.71
N LEU A 97 11.20 -1.84 -1.76
CA LEU A 97 11.49 -1.52 -0.36
C LEU A 97 12.41 -2.57 0.27
N LEU A 98 12.19 -3.86 -0.01
CA LEU A 98 13.00 -4.95 0.51
C LEU A 98 14.45 -4.87 0.03
N GLU A 99 14.65 -4.53 -1.24
CA GLU A 99 15.99 -4.36 -1.84
C GLU A 99 16.75 -3.17 -1.24
N ASN A 100 16.06 -2.07 -0.93
CA ASN A 100 16.69 -0.87 -0.39
C ASN A 100 16.78 -0.85 1.15
N PHE A 101 15.84 -1.51 1.83
CA PHE A 101 15.70 -1.49 3.30
C PHE A 101 15.38 -2.89 3.86
N PRO A 102 16.24 -3.91 3.61
CA PRO A 102 15.93 -5.31 3.92
C PRO A 102 15.57 -5.54 5.38
N ASP A 103 16.32 -4.97 6.31
CA ASP A 103 16.08 -5.15 7.74
C ASP A 103 14.75 -4.54 8.19
N LEU A 104 14.40 -3.37 7.67
CA LEU A 104 13.14 -2.71 8.02
C LEU A 104 11.92 -3.49 7.50
N VAL A 105 11.99 -4.02 6.28
CA VAL A 105 10.92 -4.83 5.71
C VAL A 105 10.80 -6.18 6.41
N ALA A 106 11.92 -6.83 6.73
CA ALA A 106 11.93 -8.07 7.50
C ALA A 106 11.34 -7.88 8.90
N ASP A 107 11.68 -6.79 9.59
CA ASP A 107 11.13 -6.46 10.91
C ASP A 107 9.63 -6.13 10.84
N ALA A 108 9.19 -5.40 9.81
CA ALA A 108 7.78 -5.13 9.58
C ALA A 108 6.99 -6.42 9.33
N ALA A 109 7.49 -7.32 8.48
CA ALA A 109 6.89 -8.62 8.21
C ALA A 109 6.82 -9.49 9.47
N ARG A 110 7.87 -9.53 10.27
CA ARG A 110 7.92 -10.24 11.57
C ARG A 110 6.89 -9.66 12.53
N THR A 111 6.83 -8.34 12.68
CA THR A 111 5.88 -7.67 13.58
C THR A 111 4.45 -7.93 13.15
N HIS A 112 4.16 -7.84 11.85
CA HIS A 112 2.85 -8.16 11.30
C HIS A 112 2.47 -9.62 11.57
N ARG A 113 3.35 -10.58 11.27
CA ARG A 113 3.10 -11.99 11.57
C ARG A 113 2.81 -12.22 13.05
N MET A 114 3.59 -11.61 13.96
CA MET A 114 3.40 -11.76 15.41
C MET A 114 2.10 -11.11 15.92
N SER A 115 1.53 -10.15 15.20
CA SER A 115 0.23 -9.56 15.53
C SER A 115 -0.95 -10.49 15.23
N LEU A 116 -0.76 -11.47 14.35
CA LEU A 116 -1.76 -12.47 13.98
C LEU A 116 -1.84 -13.54 15.08
N LYS A 117 -2.82 -13.41 15.98
CA LYS A 117 -2.92 -14.27 17.18
C LYS A 117 -4.00 -15.35 17.07
N HIS A 118 -4.92 -15.24 16.12
CA HIS A 118 -6.08 -16.11 16.01
C HIS A 118 -6.37 -16.52 14.55
N PRO A 119 -5.72 -17.58 14.04
CA PRO A 119 -4.65 -18.38 14.63
C PRO A 119 -3.28 -17.68 14.52
N ALA A 120 -2.37 -18.00 15.46
CA ALA A 120 -0.97 -17.63 15.33
C ALA A 120 -0.36 -18.38 14.14
N LYS A 121 0.52 -17.71 13.37
CA LYS A 121 1.09 -18.27 12.13
C LYS A 121 2.60 -18.52 12.27
N THR A 122 3.04 -19.66 11.79
CA THR A 122 4.46 -19.91 11.53
C THR A 122 4.95 -18.99 10.40
N LEU A 123 6.25 -18.91 10.19
CA LEU A 123 6.81 -18.13 9.10
C LEU A 123 6.33 -18.66 7.73
N ASP A 124 6.35 -19.99 7.56
CA ASP A 124 5.96 -20.62 6.30
C ASP A 124 4.47 -20.42 5.97
N GLU A 125 3.58 -20.53 6.96
CA GLU A 125 2.15 -20.25 6.80
C GLU A 125 1.89 -18.77 6.45
N TYR A 126 2.64 -17.86 7.07
CA TYR A 126 2.54 -16.44 6.79
C TYR A 126 3.02 -16.12 5.37
N LEU A 127 4.16 -16.66 4.95
CA LEU A 127 4.67 -16.45 3.60
C LEU A 127 3.78 -17.08 2.52
N ALA A 128 3.19 -18.24 2.80
CA ALA A 128 2.22 -18.87 1.89
C ALA A 128 0.98 -17.98 1.70
N GLU A 129 0.47 -17.36 2.76
CA GLU A 129 -0.66 -16.44 2.65
C GLU A 129 -0.31 -15.15 1.87
N LEU A 130 0.89 -14.61 2.02
CA LEU A 130 1.34 -13.47 1.22
C LEU A 130 1.45 -13.83 -0.26
N ASP A 131 1.94 -15.03 -0.58
CA ASP A 131 2.01 -15.56 -1.95
C ASP A 131 0.62 -15.69 -2.58
N GLU A 132 -0.34 -16.27 -1.87
CA GLU A 132 -1.75 -16.38 -2.29
C GLU A 132 -2.40 -15.02 -2.54
N ARG A 133 -1.94 -13.97 -1.86
CA ARG A 133 -2.39 -12.57 -2.03
C ARG A 133 -1.65 -11.84 -3.15
N GLY A 134 -0.76 -12.51 -3.88
CA GLY A 134 -0.05 -11.97 -5.04
C GLY A 134 1.26 -11.25 -4.72
N LEU A 135 1.83 -11.42 -3.51
CA LEU A 135 3.13 -10.88 -3.11
C LEU A 135 4.26 -11.88 -3.38
N ILE A 136 4.30 -12.45 -4.58
CA ILE A 136 5.16 -13.58 -4.96
C ILE A 136 6.66 -13.21 -4.88
N LYS A 137 7.04 -12.10 -5.50
CA LYS A 137 8.44 -11.62 -5.53
C LYS A 137 8.92 -11.24 -4.13
N THR A 138 8.05 -10.58 -3.36
CA THR A 138 8.29 -10.23 -1.96
C THR A 138 8.56 -11.47 -1.12
N VAL A 139 7.77 -12.54 -1.30
CA VAL A 139 7.94 -13.81 -0.57
C VAL A 139 9.29 -14.45 -0.90
N VAL A 140 9.70 -14.44 -2.16
CA VAL A 140 11.02 -14.94 -2.57
C VAL A 140 12.13 -14.18 -1.83
N GLY A 141 12.10 -12.85 -1.87
CA GLY A 141 13.10 -12.02 -1.19
C GLY A 141 13.13 -12.21 0.34
N LEU A 142 11.96 -12.33 0.98
CA LEU A 142 11.89 -12.60 2.43
C LEU A 142 12.44 -13.99 2.80
N ARG A 143 12.27 -15.01 1.94
CA ARG A 143 12.85 -16.33 2.14
C ARG A 143 14.37 -16.30 2.05
N GLU A 144 14.93 -15.61 1.05
CA GLU A 144 16.35 -15.43 0.86
C GLU A 144 17.00 -14.74 2.07
N LEU A 145 16.42 -13.63 2.55
CA LEU A 145 16.89 -12.95 3.75
C LEU A 145 16.87 -13.87 4.98
N SER A 146 15.79 -14.62 5.16
CA SER A 146 15.67 -15.54 6.30
C SER A 146 16.67 -16.69 6.24
N ALA A 147 17.10 -17.13 5.07
CA ALA A 147 18.15 -18.12 4.89
C ALA A 147 19.53 -17.55 5.25
N MET A 148 19.85 -16.34 4.76
CA MET A 148 21.12 -15.67 5.05
C MET A 148 21.33 -15.40 6.56
N GLN A 149 20.25 -15.05 7.28
CA GLN A 149 20.32 -14.80 8.73
C GLN A 149 20.53 -16.08 9.58
N ARG A 150 20.27 -17.27 9.03
CA ARG A 150 20.49 -18.54 9.71
C ARG A 150 21.93 -19.06 9.57
N GLU A 151 22.68 -18.54 8.62
CA GLU A 151 24.07 -18.94 8.34
C GLU A 151 25.11 -18.08 9.07
N GLN A 152 24.67 -17.05 9.81
CA GLN A 152 25.52 -16.20 10.67
C GLN A 152 25.39 -16.59 12.14
#